data_f95121f366d66f1b29741feb141a1198
#
_entry.id   f95121f366d66f1b29741feb141a1198
#
_cell.length_a   1.000
_cell.length_b   1.000
_cell.length_c   1.000
_cell.angle_alpha   90.00
_cell.angle_beta   90.00
_cell.angle_gamma   90.00
#
_symmetry.space_group_name_H-M   'P 1'
#
loop_
_entity.id
_entity.type
_entity.pdbx_description
1 polymer ?
#
loop_
_entity_poly.entity_id
_entity_poly.type
_entity_poly.pdbx_seq_one_letter_code
_entity_poly.pdbx_strand_id
1 'polypeptide(L)'
;MAHHYPAAEIDAVDLSLDALEVAAINIEDYGLEDRINLIHTDLFEGLEDTYDLIVSNPPYVDAESVDMLPDEYLHEPELALGSGEDGLDATRQILLHAAKYLNPKGVLLVEIGHNRDVLEAAYPELAFTWLETSGGDGFVFLLTREQLLGLE
;
A
#
# COMPACT_ATOMS: atom_id res chain seq x y z
N MET A 1 -12.20 4.28 -4.40
CA MET A 1 -11.69 4.09 -5.77
C MET A 1 -12.80 3.66 -6.73
N ALA A 2 -13.44 2.50 -6.60
CA ALA A 2 -14.44 1.97 -7.52
C ALA A 2 -15.62 2.92 -7.82
N HIS A 3 -16.07 3.71 -6.87
CA HIS A 3 -17.14 4.71 -7.08
C HIS A 3 -16.71 5.90 -7.94
N HIS A 4 -15.47 6.34 -7.83
CA HIS A 4 -14.94 7.49 -8.56
C HIS A 4 -14.47 7.12 -9.97
N TYR A 5 -14.10 5.85 -10.17
CA TYR A 5 -13.61 5.31 -11.44
C TYR A 5 -14.49 4.14 -11.89
N PRO A 6 -15.66 4.41 -12.51
CA PRO A 6 -16.66 3.37 -12.79
C PRO A 6 -16.21 2.34 -13.84
N ALA A 7 -15.16 2.64 -14.59
CA ALA A 7 -14.57 1.73 -15.57
C ALA A 7 -13.34 0.96 -15.05
N ALA A 8 -12.92 1.21 -13.80
CA ALA A 8 -11.77 0.54 -13.23
C ALA A 8 -12.11 -0.91 -12.83
N GLU A 9 -11.24 -1.82 -13.21
CA GLU A 9 -11.15 -3.18 -12.65
C GLU A 9 -10.10 -3.15 -11.55
N ILE A 10 -10.38 -3.75 -10.40
CA ILE A 10 -9.58 -3.62 -9.19
C ILE A 10 -9.30 -5.00 -8.62
N ASP A 11 -8.02 -5.30 -8.45
CA ASP A 11 -7.57 -6.38 -7.58
C ASP A 11 -7.28 -5.80 -6.20
N ALA A 12 -7.98 -6.29 -5.18
CA ALA A 12 -7.77 -5.91 -3.79
C ALA A 12 -7.12 -7.10 -3.06
N VAL A 13 -5.91 -6.87 -2.58
CA VAL A 13 -5.08 -7.89 -1.96
C VAL A 13 -4.95 -7.66 -0.47
N ASP A 14 -4.98 -8.71 0.31
CA ASP A 14 -4.68 -8.68 1.73
C ASP A 14 -4.09 -10.02 2.20
N LEU A 15 -3.24 -9.98 3.20
CA LEU A 15 -2.68 -11.15 3.86
C LEU A 15 -3.68 -11.76 4.87
N SER A 16 -4.61 -10.96 5.39
CA SER A 16 -5.61 -11.35 6.36
C SER A 16 -6.87 -11.85 5.69
N LEU A 17 -7.21 -13.13 5.90
CA LEU A 17 -8.49 -13.68 5.46
C LEU A 17 -9.69 -12.97 6.11
N ASP A 18 -9.57 -12.59 7.38
CA ASP A 18 -10.64 -11.88 8.09
C ASP A 18 -10.90 -10.50 7.47
N ALA A 19 -9.84 -9.78 7.06
CA ALA A 19 -9.97 -8.51 6.34
C ALA A 19 -10.64 -8.70 4.98
N LEU A 20 -10.30 -9.76 4.26
CA LEU A 20 -10.92 -10.09 2.97
C LEU A 20 -12.41 -10.49 3.13
N GLU A 21 -12.80 -11.17 4.21
CA GLU A 21 -14.20 -11.46 4.51
C GLU A 21 -15.02 -10.17 4.72
N VAL A 22 -14.49 -9.22 5.47
CA VAL A 22 -15.13 -7.90 5.65
C VAL A 22 -15.20 -7.13 4.34
N ALA A 23 -14.13 -7.17 3.54
CA ALA A 23 -14.09 -6.55 2.22
C ALA A 23 -15.16 -7.15 1.29
N ALA A 24 -15.35 -8.48 1.32
CA ALA A 24 -16.38 -9.17 0.52
C ALA A 24 -17.79 -8.68 0.86
N ILE A 25 -18.12 -8.51 2.13
CA ILE A 25 -19.41 -7.98 2.58
C ILE A 25 -19.61 -6.55 2.02
N ASN A 26 -18.59 -5.70 2.12
CA ASN A 26 -18.67 -4.33 1.59
C ASN A 26 -18.84 -4.31 0.06
N ILE A 27 -18.16 -5.20 -0.66
CA ILE A 27 -18.26 -5.32 -2.12
C ILE A 27 -19.71 -5.71 -2.51
N GLU A 28 -20.30 -6.68 -1.83
CA GLU A 28 -21.67 -7.12 -2.05
C GLU A 28 -22.67 -5.99 -1.73
N ASP A 29 -22.52 -5.33 -0.59
CA ASP A 29 -23.42 -4.24 -0.15
C ASP A 29 -23.45 -3.06 -1.15
N TYR A 30 -22.35 -2.83 -1.86
CA TYR A 30 -22.21 -1.76 -2.87
C TYR A 30 -22.42 -2.26 -4.31
N GLY A 31 -22.66 -3.54 -4.55
CA GLY A 31 -22.86 -4.12 -5.89
C GLY A 31 -21.62 -3.97 -6.78
N LEU A 32 -20.44 -4.27 -6.25
CA LEU A 32 -19.15 -4.09 -6.92
C LEU A 32 -18.46 -5.40 -7.29
N GLU A 33 -19.13 -6.55 -7.17
CA GLU A 33 -18.59 -7.90 -7.34
C GLU A 33 -18.01 -8.13 -8.74
N ASP A 34 -18.61 -7.50 -9.77
CA ASP A 34 -18.14 -7.60 -11.15
C ASP A 34 -16.87 -6.80 -11.44
N ARG A 35 -16.39 -5.97 -10.49
CA ARG A 35 -15.29 -5.02 -10.71
C ARG A 35 -14.17 -5.08 -9.68
N ILE A 36 -14.41 -5.74 -8.56
CA ILE A 36 -13.40 -5.89 -7.51
C ILE A 36 -13.18 -7.37 -7.28
N ASN A 37 -11.97 -7.82 -7.52
CA ASN A 37 -11.50 -9.17 -7.23
C ASN A 37 -10.70 -9.16 -5.93
N LEU A 38 -11.03 -10.06 -5.00
CA LEU A 38 -10.31 -10.21 -3.74
C LEU A 38 -9.27 -11.32 -3.86
N ILE A 39 -8.02 -11.02 -3.49
CA ILE A 39 -6.91 -11.97 -3.60
C ILE A 39 -6.21 -12.06 -2.23
N HIS A 40 -6.18 -13.28 -1.68
CA HIS A 40 -5.42 -13.58 -0.47
C HIS A 40 -3.95 -13.80 -0.82
N THR A 41 -3.10 -12.83 -0.53
CA THR A 41 -1.67 -12.90 -0.82
C THR A 41 -0.86 -11.93 0.03
N ASP A 42 0.45 -12.18 0.14
CA ASP A 42 1.42 -11.25 0.72
C ASP A 42 1.94 -10.32 -0.38
N LEU A 43 1.53 -9.05 -0.31
CA LEU A 43 1.86 -8.02 -1.30
C LEU A 43 1.62 -8.49 -2.75
N PHE A 44 2.70 -8.77 -3.49
CA PHE A 44 2.65 -9.14 -4.91
C PHE A 44 2.75 -10.65 -5.17
N GLU A 45 2.82 -11.48 -4.13
CA GLU A 45 3.10 -12.89 -4.28
C GLU A 45 2.00 -13.58 -5.08
N GLY A 46 2.37 -14.26 -6.17
CA GLY A 46 1.41 -14.98 -7.02
C GLY A 46 0.55 -14.10 -7.94
N LEU A 47 0.71 -12.77 -7.94
CA LEU A 47 0.06 -11.91 -8.93
C LEU A 47 0.71 -12.10 -10.30
N GLU A 48 -0.09 -12.17 -11.35
CA GLU A 48 0.36 -12.34 -12.74
C GLU A 48 0.07 -11.12 -13.61
N ASP A 49 -0.88 -10.27 -13.19
CA ASP A 49 -1.32 -9.10 -13.94
C ASP A 49 -0.43 -7.87 -13.71
N THR A 50 -0.63 -6.87 -14.57
CA THR A 50 0.01 -5.55 -14.46
C THR A 50 -1.03 -4.46 -14.38
N TYR A 51 -0.69 -3.36 -13.69
CA TYR A 51 -1.63 -2.33 -13.28
C TYR A 51 -1.20 -0.95 -13.74
N ASP A 52 -2.16 -0.08 -14.02
CA ASP A 52 -1.91 1.34 -14.30
C ASP A 52 -1.68 2.13 -13.02
N LEU A 53 -2.23 1.63 -11.92
CA LEU A 53 -2.12 2.23 -10.59
C LEU A 53 -2.03 1.14 -9.53
N ILE A 54 -1.01 1.24 -8.69
CA ILE A 54 -0.89 0.47 -7.45
C ILE A 54 -1.04 1.44 -6.28
N VAL A 55 -1.94 1.12 -5.34
CA VAL A 55 -2.15 1.90 -4.11
C VAL A 55 -1.93 0.99 -2.92
N SER A 56 -1.13 1.43 -1.97
CA SER A 56 -0.86 0.68 -0.75
C SER A 56 -0.85 1.58 0.48
N ASN A 57 -1.40 1.06 1.57
CA ASN A 57 -1.20 1.57 2.92
C ASN A 57 -0.62 0.41 3.75
N PRO A 58 0.68 0.12 3.60
CA PRO A 58 1.31 -0.99 4.30
C PRO A 58 1.49 -0.65 5.79
N PRO A 59 1.72 -1.63 6.67
CA PRO A 59 2.11 -1.33 8.04
C PRO A 59 3.39 -0.49 8.04
N TYR A 60 3.40 0.59 8.83
CA TYR A 60 4.50 1.56 8.90
C TYR A 60 4.91 1.93 10.34
N VAL A 61 4.38 1.24 11.33
CA VAL A 61 4.73 1.47 12.74
C VAL A 61 5.98 0.65 13.08
N ASP A 62 6.99 1.30 13.68
CA ASP A 62 8.18 0.61 14.15
C ASP A 62 7.89 -0.30 15.36
N ALA A 63 8.77 -1.27 15.60
CA ALA A 63 8.56 -2.30 16.63
C ALA A 63 8.44 -1.72 18.05
N GLU A 64 9.14 -0.61 18.36
CA GLU A 64 9.06 0.05 19.68
C GLU A 64 7.72 0.78 19.87
N SER A 65 7.20 1.36 18.79
CA SER A 65 5.95 2.14 18.81
C SER A 65 4.71 1.24 18.87
N VAL A 66 4.76 0.01 18.38
CA VAL A 66 3.64 -0.96 18.47
C VAL A 66 3.25 -1.22 19.91
N ASP A 67 4.23 -1.37 20.81
CA ASP A 67 4.00 -1.63 22.24
C ASP A 67 3.40 -0.41 22.99
N MET A 68 3.41 0.77 22.39
CA MET A 68 2.95 2.04 22.97
C MET A 68 1.63 2.54 22.39
N LEU A 69 1.02 1.80 21.44
CA LEU A 69 -0.23 2.20 20.80
C LEU A 69 -1.40 2.25 21.81
N PRO A 70 -2.31 3.23 21.69
CA PRO A 70 -3.55 3.27 22.47
C PRO A 70 -4.41 2.02 22.24
N ASP A 71 -5.23 1.67 23.26
CA ASP A 71 -6.10 0.47 23.26
C ASP A 71 -7.02 0.36 22.03
N GLU A 72 -7.36 1.46 21.40
CA GLU A 72 -8.17 1.51 20.16
C GLU A 72 -7.46 0.86 18.95
N TYR A 73 -6.13 0.88 18.90
CA TYR A 73 -5.32 0.23 17.86
C TYR A 73 -5.06 -1.26 18.14
N LEU A 74 -5.26 -1.73 19.38
CA LEU A 74 -5.14 -3.14 19.74
C LEU A 74 -6.23 -4.02 19.10
N HIS A 75 -7.22 -3.42 18.45
CA HIS A 75 -8.24 -4.15 17.69
C HIS A 75 -7.82 -4.41 16.23
N GLU A 76 -6.74 -3.79 15.77
CA GLU A 76 -6.14 -4.12 14.47
C GLU A 76 -5.17 -5.31 14.61
N PRO A 77 -5.07 -6.20 13.61
CA PRO A 77 -4.09 -7.29 13.65
C PRO A 77 -2.67 -6.74 13.80
N GLU A 78 -1.83 -7.36 14.65
CA GLU A 78 -0.41 -6.98 14.81
C GLU A 78 0.34 -6.93 13.47
N LEU A 79 -0.02 -7.82 12.53
CA LEU A 79 0.50 -7.85 11.16
C LEU A 79 0.17 -6.59 10.35
N ALA A 80 -0.87 -5.84 10.73
CA ALA A 80 -1.27 -4.63 10.04
C ALA A 80 -0.55 -3.37 10.56
N LEU A 81 0.14 -3.43 11.69
CA LEU A 81 0.73 -2.27 12.36
C LEU A 81 2.26 -2.26 12.32
N GLY A 82 2.91 -3.41 12.52
CA GLY A 82 4.37 -3.52 12.64
C GLY A 82 5.07 -3.72 11.30
N SER A 83 6.14 -2.97 11.03
CA SER A 83 6.94 -3.08 9.81
C SER A 83 8.45 -2.94 10.08
N GLY A 84 8.99 -3.86 10.88
CA GLY A 84 10.40 -3.91 11.21
C GLY A 84 10.87 -2.87 12.25
N GLU A 85 12.21 -2.71 12.36
CA GLU A 85 12.81 -1.81 13.35
C GLU A 85 12.53 -0.33 13.06
N ASP A 86 12.43 0.05 11.78
CA ASP A 86 12.23 1.43 11.33
C ASP A 86 10.86 1.67 10.66
N GLY A 87 9.96 0.69 10.68
CA GLY A 87 8.63 0.79 10.09
C GLY A 87 8.60 0.73 8.57
N LEU A 88 9.69 0.38 7.88
CA LEU A 88 9.77 0.46 6.42
C LEU A 88 9.85 -0.90 5.70
N ASP A 89 9.79 -2.05 6.39
CA ASP A 89 10.03 -3.34 5.75
C ASP A 89 9.04 -3.64 4.62
N ALA A 90 7.74 -3.44 4.85
CA ALA A 90 6.74 -3.62 3.81
C ALA A 90 6.92 -2.61 2.65
N THR A 91 7.23 -1.34 2.97
CA THR A 91 7.51 -0.32 1.97
C THR A 91 8.72 -0.67 1.10
N ARG A 92 9.80 -1.23 1.69
CA ARG A 92 10.96 -1.71 0.93
C ARG A 92 10.61 -2.81 -0.07
N GLN A 93 9.79 -3.78 0.35
CA GLN A 93 9.31 -4.83 -0.55
C GLN A 93 8.46 -4.27 -1.69
N ILE A 94 7.60 -3.29 -1.39
CA ILE A 94 6.79 -2.62 -2.41
C ILE A 94 7.69 -1.89 -3.42
N LEU A 95 8.65 -1.08 -2.97
CA LEU A 95 9.56 -0.36 -3.85
C LEU A 95 10.39 -1.29 -4.74
N LEU A 96 10.86 -2.41 -4.19
CA LEU A 96 11.67 -3.39 -4.91
C LEU A 96 10.90 -4.12 -6.02
N HIS A 97 9.61 -4.35 -5.84
CA HIS A 97 8.84 -5.22 -6.71
C HIS A 97 7.80 -4.51 -7.57
N ALA A 98 7.32 -3.31 -7.19
CA ALA A 98 6.21 -2.64 -7.85
C ALA A 98 6.46 -2.37 -9.34
N ALA A 99 7.69 -2.10 -9.78
CA ALA A 99 8.02 -1.85 -11.18
C ALA A 99 7.64 -3.02 -12.10
N LYS A 100 7.73 -4.26 -11.61
CA LYS A 100 7.37 -5.48 -12.35
C LYS A 100 5.85 -5.54 -12.62
N TYR A 101 5.05 -5.02 -11.69
CA TYR A 101 3.59 -5.09 -11.72
C TYR A 101 2.94 -3.79 -12.22
N LEU A 102 3.71 -2.78 -12.61
CA LEU A 102 3.21 -1.55 -13.21
C LEU A 102 3.29 -1.60 -14.74
N ASN A 103 2.24 -1.15 -15.40
CA ASN A 103 2.26 -0.87 -16.82
C ASN A 103 3.23 0.28 -17.15
N PRO A 104 3.71 0.43 -18.41
CA PRO A 104 4.44 1.62 -18.85
C PRO A 104 3.64 2.90 -18.51
N LYS A 105 4.27 3.87 -17.82
CA LYS A 105 3.65 5.08 -17.25
C LYS A 105 2.72 4.81 -16.07
N GLY A 106 2.64 3.59 -15.57
CA GLY A 106 1.92 3.27 -14.34
C GLY A 106 2.54 3.96 -13.14
N VAL A 107 1.74 4.17 -12.11
CA VAL A 107 2.13 4.88 -10.90
C VAL A 107 1.88 4.06 -9.64
N LEU A 108 2.77 4.26 -8.67
CA LEU A 108 2.68 3.72 -7.32
C LEU A 108 2.31 4.84 -6.37
N LEU A 109 1.28 4.65 -5.54
CA LEU A 109 0.91 5.49 -4.42
C LEU A 109 1.06 4.70 -3.12
N VAL A 110 1.81 5.24 -2.15
CA VAL A 110 2.00 4.57 -0.86
C VAL A 110 1.84 5.58 0.28
N GLU A 111 1.05 5.21 1.28
CA GLU A 111 0.98 5.90 2.56
C GLU A 111 1.99 5.29 3.53
N ILE A 112 2.77 6.15 4.21
CA ILE A 112 3.81 5.72 5.16
C ILE A 112 3.74 6.45 6.50
N GLY A 113 2.66 7.17 6.78
CA GLY A 113 2.53 7.95 8.00
C GLY A 113 3.68 8.95 8.16
N HIS A 114 4.28 8.99 9.33
CA HIS A 114 5.35 9.95 9.69
C HIS A 114 6.76 9.55 9.27
N ASN A 115 6.94 8.48 8.49
CA ASN A 115 8.26 7.90 8.17
C ASN A 115 8.97 8.56 6.96
N ARG A 116 8.53 9.74 6.53
CA ARG A 116 9.09 10.45 5.37
C ARG A 116 10.60 10.61 5.45
N ASP A 117 11.10 11.19 6.55
CA ASP A 117 12.54 11.50 6.68
C ASP A 117 13.39 10.22 6.67
N VAL A 118 12.89 9.13 7.26
CA VAL A 118 13.55 7.82 7.29
C VAL A 118 13.59 7.23 5.89
N LEU A 119 12.48 7.34 5.14
CA LEU A 119 12.41 6.82 3.77
C LEU A 119 13.31 7.62 2.81
N GLU A 120 13.29 8.96 2.86
CA GLU A 120 14.15 9.80 2.02
C GLU A 120 15.65 9.57 2.32
N ALA A 121 15.99 9.31 3.58
CA ALA A 121 17.36 8.97 3.96
C ALA A 121 17.80 7.58 3.45
N ALA A 122 16.86 6.61 3.40
CA ALA A 122 17.11 5.26 2.90
C ALA A 122 17.24 5.20 1.36
N TYR A 123 16.55 6.10 0.65
CA TYR A 123 16.50 6.14 -0.83
C TYR A 123 16.76 7.56 -1.37
N PRO A 124 17.97 8.12 -1.16
CA PRO A 124 18.27 9.50 -1.56
C PRO A 124 18.29 9.71 -3.08
N GLU A 125 18.36 8.63 -3.86
CA GLU A 125 18.31 8.65 -5.33
C GLU A 125 16.89 8.73 -5.89
N LEU A 126 15.87 8.40 -5.09
CA LEU A 126 14.48 8.46 -5.53
C LEU A 126 13.90 9.86 -5.38
N ALA A 127 13.39 10.39 -6.48
CA ALA A 127 12.66 11.67 -6.48
C ALA A 127 11.19 11.44 -6.10
N PHE A 128 10.90 11.29 -4.81
CA PHE A 128 9.54 11.14 -4.31
C PHE A 128 8.68 12.37 -4.62
N THR A 129 7.48 12.16 -5.12
CA THR A 129 6.47 13.22 -5.22
C THR A 129 5.52 13.07 -4.04
N TRP A 130 5.65 13.96 -3.05
CA TRP A 130 4.79 13.97 -1.88
C TRP A 130 3.47 14.67 -2.19
N LEU A 131 2.37 14.03 -1.80
CA LEU A 131 1.03 14.54 -2.04
C LEU A 131 0.50 15.25 -0.81
N GLU A 132 -0.18 16.38 -1.04
CA GLU A 132 -1.00 17.04 -0.03
C GLU A 132 -2.33 16.31 0.08
N THR A 133 -2.71 15.92 1.29
CA THR A 133 -3.97 15.24 1.57
C THR A 133 -4.75 15.96 2.66
N SER A 134 -6.04 15.67 2.79
CA SER A 134 -6.86 16.20 3.89
C SER A 134 -6.41 15.73 5.28
N GLY A 135 -5.65 14.63 5.34
CA GLY A 135 -5.05 14.10 6.56
C GLY A 135 -3.71 14.72 6.94
N GLY A 136 -3.13 15.53 6.06
CA GLY A 136 -1.82 16.18 6.24
C GLY A 136 -0.91 16.00 5.03
N ASP A 137 0.26 16.65 5.11
CA ASP A 137 1.24 16.68 4.04
C ASP A 137 2.39 15.72 4.34
N GLY A 138 2.91 15.08 3.30
CA GLY A 138 4.09 14.23 3.40
C GLY A 138 3.85 12.82 3.96
N PHE A 139 2.59 12.36 4.03
CA PHE A 139 2.25 11.01 4.44
C PHE A 139 2.07 10.04 3.27
N VAL A 140 1.80 10.57 2.08
CA VAL A 140 1.58 9.80 0.86
C VAL A 140 2.55 10.24 -0.21
N PHE A 141 3.26 9.29 -0.80
CA PHE A 141 4.11 9.56 -1.95
C PHE A 141 3.60 8.89 -3.22
N LEU A 142 4.01 9.48 -4.35
CA LEU A 142 3.83 8.93 -5.68
C LEU A 142 5.21 8.70 -6.32
N LEU A 143 5.37 7.55 -6.96
CA LEU A 143 6.48 7.22 -7.86
C LEU A 143 5.95 6.66 -9.17
N THR A 144 6.61 6.97 -10.27
CA THR A 144 6.33 6.35 -11.56
C THR A 144 7.09 5.03 -11.70
N ARG A 145 6.60 4.14 -12.56
CA ARG A 145 7.32 2.92 -12.92
C ARG A 145 8.76 3.21 -13.36
N GLU A 146 8.96 4.25 -14.15
CA GLU A 146 10.27 4.63 -14.69
C GLU A 146 11.26 5.04 -13.59
N GLN A 147 10.78 5.69 -12.52
CA GLN A 147 11.61 6.01 -11.35
C GLN A 147 12.00 4.73 -10.58
N LEU A 148 11.06 3.79 -10.43
CA LEU A 148 11.31 2.52 -9.73
C LEU A 148 12.31 1.62 -10.48
N LEU A 149 12.30 1.61 -11.82
CA LEU A 149 13.28 0.88 -12.63
C LEU A 149 14.72 1.38 -12.43
N GLY A 150 14.91 2.56 -11.89
CA GLY A 150 16.23 3.09 -11.54
C GLY A 150 16.81 2.51 -10.25
N LEU A 151 16.03 1.71 -9.49
CA LEU A 151 16.49 1.02 -8.28
C LEU A 151 17.11 -0.36 -8.55
N GLU A 152 16.92 -0.93 -9.75
CA GLU A 152 17.48 -2.23 -10.18
C GLU A 152 18.99 -2.08 -10.60
#